data_ced0c5c56a60b0b4068c740a59c30538
#
_entry.id   ced0c5c56a60b0b4068c740a59c30538
#
_cell.length_a   1.000
_cell.length_b   1.000
_cell.length_c   1.000
_cell.angle_alpha   90.00
_cell.angle_beta   90.00
_cell.angle_gamma   90.00
#
_symmetry.space_group_name_H-M   'P 1'
#
loop_
_entity.id
_entity.type
_entity.pdbx_description
1 polymer ?
#
loop_
_entity_poly.entity_id
_entity_poly.type
_entity_poly.pdbx_seq_one_letter_code
_entity_poly.pdbx_strand_id
1 'polypeptide(L)'
;MINTLFHCISMIILIICFKFWHKYSNKILESAMTKNERLMLFLQQCKKLDVDDFIEHILPRMQANCAYPVISGLYLFVNNDAKKVYIKQTDDVYDNLAKLCTGNVTSFLDSKVQMDYHDEYDISCYYWSGDLCDNFDKYIDRIYQIFMDCGYEKYVCPV
;
A
#
# COMPACT_ATOMS: atom_id res chain seq x y z
N MET A 1 -27.97 27.73 -31.61
CA MET A 1 -26.56 27.81 -31.21
C MET A 1 -26.37 28.33 -29.79
N ILE A 2 -27.04 29.38 -29.33
CA ILE A 2 -26.86 29.95 -27.97
C ILE A 2 -27.27 28.95 -26.86
N ASN A 3 -28.37 28.21 -27.04
CA ASN A 3 -28.84 27.21 -26.05
C ASN A 3 -27.87 26.02 -25.82
N THR A 4 -27.21 25.56 -26.87
CA THR A 4 -26.22 24.48 -26.76
C THR A 4 -24.98 24.93 -25.98
N LEU A 5 -24.55 26.17 -26.21
CA LEU A 5 -23.40 26.74 -25.46
C LEU A 5 -23.72 26.89 -23.95
N PHE A 6 -24.92 27.33 -23.62
CA PHE A 6 -25.37 27.43 -22.22
C PHE A 6 -25.47 26.09 -21.52
N HIS A 7 -25.92 25.03 -22.20
CA HIS A 7 -25.92 23.66 -21.66
C HIS A 7 -24.53 23.12 -21.43
N CYS A 8 -23.57 23.35 -22.33
CA CYS A 8 -22.19 22.92 -22.16
C CYS A 8 -21.51 23.63 -20.97
N ILE A 9 -21.72 24.94 -20.82
CA ILE A 9 -21.15 25.71 -19.69
C ILE A 9 -21.76 25.24 -18.36
N SER A 10 -23.06 25.00 -18.29
CA SER A 10 -23.75 24.49 -17.10
C SER A 10 -23.24 23.11 -16.69
N MET A 11 -23.00 22.20 -17.65
CA MET A 11 -22.43 20.87 -17.36
C MET A 11 -20.99 20.95 -16.85
N ILE A 12 -20.17 21.84 -17.41
CA ILE A 12 -18.78 22.03 -16.96
C ILE A 12 -18.76 22.56 -15.51
N ILE A 13 -19.62 23.54 -15.20
CA ILE A 13 -19.74 24.09 -13.84
C ILE A 13 -20.18 23.00 -12.85
N LEU A 14 -21.17 22.17 -13.22
CA LEU A 14 -21.62 21.04 -12.39
C LEU A 14 -20.50 20.04 -12.12
N ILE A 15 -19.70 19.69 -13.12
CA ILE A 15 -18.56 18.77 -12.97
C ILE A 15 -17.48 19.38 -12.05
N ILE A 16 -17.20 20.67 -12.19
CA ILE A 16 -16.23 21.38 -11.34
C ILE A 16 -16.74 21.43 -9.89
N CYS A 17 -18.01 21.80 -9.70
CA CYS A 17 -18.63 21.82 -8.36
C CYS A 17 -18.67 20.45 -7.73
N PHE A 18 -18.96 19.39 -8.48
CA PHE A 18 -18.96 18.01 -7.99
C PHE A 18 -17.56 17.55 -7.57
N LYS A 19 -16.52 17.85 -8.37
CA LYS A 19 -15.12 17.56 -8.02
C LYS A 19 -14.67 18.33 -6.78
N PHE A 20 -15.05 19.61 -6.66
CA PHE A 20 -14.77 20.43 -5.47
C PHE A 20 -15.49 19.89 -4.24
N TRP A 21 -16.78 19.55 -4.35
CA TRP A 21 -17.58 18.96 -3.29
C TRP A 21 -16.98 17.64 -2.82
N HIS A 22 -16.63 16.75 -3.74
CA HIS A 22 -16.03 15.45 -3.43
C HIS A 22 -14.68 15.60 -2.70
N LYS A 23 -13.83 16.54 -3.16
CA LYS A 23 -12.55 16.84 -2.52
C LYS A 23 -12.72 17.46 -1.11
N TYR A 24 -13.70 18.33 -0.93
CA TYR A 24 -13.97 18.97 0.37
C TYR A 24 -14.63 18.01 1.36
N SER A 25 -15.60 17.22 0.92
CA SER A 25 -16.27 16.24 1.78
C SER A 25 -15.30 15.16 2.26
N ASN A 26 -14.40 14.67 1.40
CA ASN A 26 -13.38 13.71 1.83
C ASN A 26 -12.41 14.31 2.86
N LYS A 27 -12.00 15.56 2.69
CA LYS A 27 -11.12 16.24 3.66
C LYS A 27 -11.80 16.47 5.02
N ILE A 28 -13.08 16.80 5.04
CA ILE A 28 -13.88 16.94 6.27
C ILE A 28 -14.06 15.57 6.92
N LEU A 29 -14.37 14.53 6.13
CA LEU A 29 -14.52 13.17 6.63
C LEU A 29 -13.20 12.66 7.24
N GLU A 30 -12.09 12.83 6.56
CA GLU A 30 -10.75 12.48 7.07
C GLU A 30 -10.41 13.22 8.39
N SER A 31 -10.83 14.48 8.54
CA SER A 31 -10.57 15.25 9.75
C SER A 31 -11.45 14.84 10.94
N ALA A 32 -12.60 14.23 10.69
CA ALA A 32 -13.51 13.73 11.71
C ALA A 32 -13.19 12.29 12.16
N MET A 33 -12.39 11.57 11.38
CA MET A 33 -12.04 10.18 11.69
C MET A 33 -10.96 10.09 12.76
N THR A 34 -11.07 9.11 13.64
CA THR A 34 -10.00 8.74 14.57
C THR A 34 -8.78 8.19 13.80
N LYS A 35 -7.63 8.16 14.47
CA LYS A 35 -6.38 7.61 13.91
C LYS A 35 -6.57 6.16 13.46
N ASN A 36 -7.21 5.33 14.30
CA ASN A 36 -7.44 3.93 14.01
C ASN A 36 -8.41 3.73 12.83
N GLU A 37 -9.45 4.54 12.73
CA GLU A 37 -10.37 4.47 11.58
C GLU A 37 -9.67 4.79 10.26
N ARG A 38 -8.75 5.78 10.25
CA ARG A 38 -7.94 6.10 9.06
C ARG A 38 -7.04 4.94 8.66
N LEU A 39 -6.39 4.28 9.63
CA LEU A 39 -5.56 3.10 9.35
C LEU A 39 -6.40 1.95 8.81
N MET A 40 -7.53 1.65 9.44
CA MET A 40 -8.43 0.60 8.98
C MET A 40 -8.97 0.85 7.58
N LEU A 41 -9.38 2.10 7.28
CA LEU A 41 -9.84 2.47 5.94
C LEU A 41 -8.75 2.31 4.89
N PHE A 42 -7.51 2.68 5.22
CA PHE A 42 -6.37 2.46 4.33
C PHE A 42 -6.11 0.97 4.09
N LEU A 43 -6.07 0.16 5.15
CA LEU A 43 -5.85 -1.28 5.02
C LEU A 43 -6.97 -2.00 4.26
N GLN A 44 -8.21 -1.52 4.34
CA GLN A 44 -9.32 -2.02 3.52
C GLN A 44 -9.15 -1.78 2.01
N GLN A 45 -8.37 -0.78 1.62
CA GLN A 45 -8.02 -0.52 0.22
C GLN A 45 -6.86 -1.40 -0.27
N CYS A 46 -6.12 -2.00 0.66
CA CYS A 46 -5.05 -2.93 0.37
C CYS A 46 -5.59 -4.35 0.29
N LYS A 47 -4.96 -5.19 -0.52
CA LYS A 47 -5.20 -6.63 -0.49
C LYS A 47 -4.22 -7.28 0.47
N LYS A 48 -4.73 -8.05 1.41
CA LYS A 48 -3.88 -8.88 2.28
C LYS A 48 -3.33 -10.03 1.44
N LEU A 49 -2.04 -10.28 1.56
CA LEU A 49 -1.37 -11.43 0.96
C LEU A 49 -1.49 -12.60 1.92
N ASP A 50 -1.98 -13.70 1.41
CA ASP A 50 -1.90 -14.98 2.06
C ASP A 50 -0.53 -15.58 1.75
N VAL A 51 0.35 -15.61 2.76
CA VAL A 51 1.73 -16.07 2.60
C VAL A 51 1.78 -17.59 2.42
N ASP A 52 0.88 -18.33 3.05
CA ASP A 52 0.81 -19.79 2.92
C ASP A 52 0.35 -20.16 1.51
N ASP A 53 -0.70 -19.52 1.00
CA ASP A 53 -1.15 -19.71 -0.39
C ASP A 53 -0.05 -19.33 -1.40
N PHE A 54 0.70 -18.26 -1.11
CA PHE A 54 1.85 -17.89 -1.92
C PHE A 54 2.92 -18.98 -1.96
N ILE A 55 3.31 -19.50 -0.79
CA ILE A 55 4.35 -20.55 -0.68
C ILE A 55 3.91 -21.85 -1.36
N GLU A 56 2.65 -22.23 -1.22
CA GLU A 56 2.13 -23.49 -1.76
C GLU A 56 1.89 -23.44 -3.28
N HIS A 57 1.43 -22.31 -3.82
CA HIS A 57 0.90 -22.24 -5.18
C HIS A 57 1.70 -21.32 -6.12
N ILE A 58 2.23 -20.20 -5.65
CA ILE A 58 2.90 -19.21 -6.50
C ILE A 58 4.42 -19.43 -6.54
N LEU A 59 5.05 -19.57 -5.38
CA LEU A 59 6.50 -19.71 -5.26
C LEU A 59 7.06 -20.91 -6.09
N PRO A 60 6.45 -22.11 -6.09
CA PRO A 60 6.93 -23.21 -6.92
C PRO A 60 6.85 -22.90 -8.43
N ARG A 61 5.85 -22.15 -8.87
CA ARG A 61 5.72 -21.73 -10.26
C ARG A 61 6.82 -20.74 -10.66
N MET A 62 7.15 -19.81 -9.78
CA MET A 62 8.25 -18.88 -9.98
C MET A 62 9.59 -19.62 -10.09
N GLN A 63 9.86 -20.55 -9.19
CA GLN A 63 11.06 -21.39 -9.18
C GLN A 63 11.18 -22.27 -10.43
N ALA A 64 10.07 -22.73 -10.97
CA ALA A 64 10.03 -23.51 -12.21
C ALA A 64 10.02 -22.64 -13.49
N ASN A 65 10.19 -21.30 -13.36
CA ASN A 65 10.04 -20.34 -14.45
C ASN A 65 8.71 -20.42 -15.20
N CYS A 66 7.65 -20.86 -14.52
CA CYS A 66 6.29 -20.88 -15.06
C CYS A 66 5.65 -19.50 -14.94
N ALA A 67 4.65 -19.21 -15.79
CA ALA A 67 3.92 -17.96 -15.72
C ALA A 67 3.17 -17.81 -14.38
N TYR A 68 3.30 -16.65 -13.77
CA TYR A 68 2.58 -16.22 -12.58
C TYR A 68 2.09 -14.77 -12.77
N PRO A 69 1.07 -14.33 -12.03
CA PRO A 69 0.61 -12.94 -12.13
C PRO A 69 1.64 -11.97 -11.57
N VAL A 70 2.07 -10.99 -12.38
CA VAL A 70 2.93 -9.90 -11.95
C VAL A 70 2.06 -8.78 -11.41
N ILE A 71 2.36 -8.30 -10.20
CA ILE A 71 1.62 -7.26 -9.51
C ILE A 71 2.58 -6.12 -9.16
N SER A 72 2.42 -4.98 -9.82
CA SER A 72 3.15 -3.76 -9.46
C SER A 72 2.36 -2.91 -8.46
N GLY A 73 3.06 -2.21 -7.58
CA GLY A 73 2.42 -1.33 -6.61
C GLY A 73 3.24 -1.11 -5.35
N LEU A 74 2.53 -0.86 -4.25
CA LEU A 74 3.10 -0.81 -2.91
C LEU A 74 2.99 -2.17 -2.25
N TYR A 75 4.11 -2.62 -1.72
CA TYR A 75 4.21 -3.76 -0.83
C TYR A 75 4.38 -3.25 0.59
N LEU A 76 3.53 -3.72 1.50
CA LEU A 76 3.52 -3.34 2.90
C LEU A 76 3.77 -4.58 3.77
N PHE A 77 4.66 -4.41 4.71
CA PHE A 77 4.98 -5.42 5.71
C PHE A 77 4.72 -4.83 7.08
N VAL A 78 3.77 -5.39 7.83
CA VAL A 78 3.30 -4.86 9.11
C VAL A 78 3.57 -5.87 10.19
N ASN A 79 4.48 -5.54 11.11
CA ASN A 79 4.73 -6.29 12.33
C ASN A 79 3.84 -5.73 13.44
N ASN A 80 2.80 -6.47 13.79
CA ASN A 80 1.80 -6.03 14.76
C ASN A 80 2.32 -6.08 16.19
N ASP A 81 3.22 -7.01 16.52
CA ASP A 81 3.79 -7.16 17.85
C ASP A 81 4.82 -6.08 18.14
N ALA A 82 5.80 -5.91 17.24
CA ALA A 82 6.83 -4.89 17.39
C ALA A 82 6.34 -3.47 17.02
N LYS A 83 5.11 -3.31 16.52
CA LYS A 83 4.56 -2.05 16.02
C LYS A 83 5.47 -1.38 15.00
N LYS A 84 5.90 -2.14 14.00
CA LYS A 84 6.76 -1.66 12.92
C LYS A 84 6.11 -1.87 11.56
N VAL A 85 6.37 -0.95 10.64
CA VAL A 85 5.89 -1.03 9.27
C VAL A 85 7.02 -0.77 8.27
N TYR A 86 7.07 -1.58 7.22
CA TYR A 86 7.92 -1.41 6.06
C TYR A 86 7.07 -1.26 4.82
N ILE A 87 7.34 -0.21 4.03
CA ILE A 87 6.61 0.09 2.80
C ILE A 87 7.64 0.22 1.68
N LYS A 88 7.41 -0.51 0.61
CA LYS A 88 8.30 -0.52 -0.56
C LYS A 88 7.48 -0.44 -1.84
N GLN A 89 7.92 0.40 -2.76
CA GLN A 89 7.46 0.34 -4.14
C GLN A 89 8.11 -0.85 -4.84
N THR A 90 7.35 -1.53 -5.66
CA THR A 90 7.87 -2.66 -6.43
C THR A 90 7.10 -2.83 -7.74
N ASP A 91 7.81 -3.28 -8.75
CA ASP A 91 7.25 -3.68 -10.03
C ASP A 91 6.66 -5.11 -9.97
N ASP A 92 7.06 -5.88 -8.95
CA ASP A 92 6.52 -7.20 -8.69
C ASP A 92 6.48 -7.52 -7.18
N VAL A 93 5.28 -7.56 -6.64
CA VAL A 93 5.02 -7.88 -5.23
C VAL A 93 5.41 -9.31 -4.89
N TYR A 94 5.15 -10.26 -5.79
CA TYR A 94 5.47 -11.67 -5.57
C TYR A 94 6.98 -11.94 -5.61
N ASP A 95 7.74 -11.23 -6.44
CA ASP A 95 9.21 -11.32 -6.42
C ASP A 95 9.79 -10.85 -5.09
N ASN A 96 9.26 -9.76 -4.52
CA ASN A 96 9.68 -9.30 -3.19
C ASN A 96 9.30 -10.29 -2.09
N LEU A 97 8.11 -10.89 -2.15
CA LEU A 97 7.68 -11.90 -1.19
C LEU A 97 8.53 -13.19 -1.30
N ALA A 98 8.86 -13.62 -2.54
CA ALA A 98 9.76 -14.74 -2.77
C ALA A 98 11.14 -14.52 -2.16
N LYS A 99 11.74 -13.33 -2.35
CA LYS A 99 13.02 -12.96 -1.73
C LYS A 99 12.95 -13.01 -0.21
N LEU A 100 11.86 -12.54 0.38
CA LEU A 100 11.63 -12.61 1.81
C LEU A 100 11.60 -14.05 2.32
N CYS A 101 10.80 -14.92 1.68
CA CYS A 101 10.62 -16.31 2.09
C CYS A 101 11.88 -17.17 1.86
N THR A 102 12.67 -16.89 0.81
CA THR A 102 13.86 -17.69 0.45
C THR A 102 15.17 -17.19 1.04
N GLY A 103 15.19 -16.04 1.71
CA GLY A 103 16.40 -15.45 2.25
C GLY A 103 17.27 -14.68 1.25
N ASN A 104 16.84 -14.54 0.00
CA ASN A 104 17.58 -13.84 -1.05
C ASN A 104 17.39 -12.32 -1.01
N VAL A 105 17.48 -11.73 0.17
CA VAL A 105 17.33 -10.29 0.37
C VAL A 105 18.66 -9.56 0.21
N THR A 106 18.64 -8.42 -0.46
CA THR A 106 19.85 -7.66 -0.82
C THR A 106 20.05 -6.40 0.01
N SER A 107 19.02 -5.92 0.70
CA SER A 107 19.09 -4.73 1.54
C SER A 107 19.09 -5.08 3.02
N PHE A 108 19.70 -4.22 3.83
CA PHE A 108 19.67 -4.37 5.30
C PHE A 108 18.25 -4.33 5.86
N LEU A 109 17.39 -3.44 5.33
CA LEU A 109 16.00 -3.33 5.75
C LEU A 109 15.21 -4.60 5.43
N ASP A 110 15.41 -5.15 4.22
CA ASP A 110 14.76 -6.40 3.81
C ASP A 110 15.25 -7.56 4.72
N SER A 111 16.54 -7.59 5.09
CA SER A 111 17.09 -8.59 6.02
C SER A 111 16.45 -8.48 7.42
N LYS A 112 16.24 -7.26 7.92
CA LYS A 112 15.59 -7.05 9.21
C LYS A 112 14.14 -7.51 9.20
N VAL A 113 13.40 -7.17 8.15
CA VAL A 113 12.02 -7.62 7.94
C VAL A 113 11.96 -9.14 7.86
N GLN A 114 12.91 -9.75 7.16
CA GLN A 114 13.00 -11.21 7.05
C GLN A 114 13.30 -11.88 8.41
N MET A 115 14.19 -11.32 9.21
CA MET A 115 14.45 -11.84 10.56
C MET A 115 13.19 -11.82 11.41
N ASP A 116 12.49 -10.69 11.46
CA ASP A 116 11.24 -10.56 12.20
C ASP A 116 10.17 -11.56 11.69
N TYR A 117 10.12 -11.82 10.38
CA TYR A 117 9.22 -12.81 9.78
C TYR A 117 9.53 -14.24 10.26
N HIS A 118 10.80 -14.60 10.37
CA HIS A 118 11.24 -15.93 10.84
C HIS A 118 11.18 -16.10 12.35
N ASP A 119 11.17 -15.00 13.13
CA ASP A 119 11.10 -15.01 14.58
C ASP A 119 9.66 -15.16 15.13
N GLU A 120 8.71 -15.59 14.29
CA GLU A 120 7.31 -15.87 14.64
C GLU A 120 6.53 -14.66 15.17
N TYR A 121 6.88 -13.44 14.76
CA TYR A 121 6.06 -12.27 15.04
C TYR A 121 4.73 -12.30 14.28
N ASP A 122 3.68 -11.66 14.81
CA ASP A 122 2.43 -11.43 14.08
C ASP A 122 2.67 -10.45 12.92
N ILE A 123 2.98 -11.01 11.76
CA ILE A 123 3.32 -10.29 10.54
C ILE A 123 2.16 -10.37 9.56
N SER A 124 1.76 -9.24 9.05
CA SER A 124 0.79 -9.14 7.96
C SER A 124 1.41 -8.47 6.73
N CYS A 125 1.30 -9.14 5.60
CA CYS A 125 1.72 -8.61 4.31
C CYS A 125 0.51 -8.10 3.53
N TYR A 126 0.65 -6.92 2.92
CA TYR A 126 -0.39 -6.32 2.09
C TYR A 126 0.23 -5.78 0.80
N TYR A 127 -0.61 -5.62 -0.21
CA TYR A 127 -0.24 -4.82 -1.37
C TYR A 127 -1.37 -3.88 -1.78
N TRP A 128 -0.98 -2.79 -2.37
CA TRP A 128 -1.89 -1.84 -2.99
C TRP A 128 -1.48 -1.64 -4.45
N SER A 129 -2.38 -1.96 -5.37
CA SER A 129 -2.20 -1.80 -6.81
C SER A 129 -3.05 -0.63 -7.29
N GLY A 130 -2.53 0.58 -7.17
CA GLY A 130 -3.17 1.76 -7.73
C GLY A 130 -2.34 2.33 -8.88
N ASP A 131 -2.95 3.18 -9.70
CA ASP A 131 -2.20 3.94 -10.69
C ASP A 131 -1.16 4.79 -9.97
N LEU A 132 0.10 4.46 -10.22
CA LEU A 132 1.26 5.15 -9.67
C LEU A 132 1.37 6.50 -10.38
N CYS A 133 0.81 7.54 -9.77
CA CYS A 133 0.96 8.89 -10.26
C CYS A 133 2.31 9.49 -9.84
N ASP A 134 2.76 10.55 -10.54
CA ASP A 134 4.07 11.21 -10.47
C ASP A 134 4.54 11.74 -9.09
N ASN A 135 3.78 11.52 -8.00
CA ASN A 135 4.06 11.97 -6.64
C ASN A 135 4.15 10.83 -5.62
N PHE A 136 4.74 9.73 -6.02
CA PHE A 136 4.77 8.49 -5.27
C PHE A 136 5.39 8.63 -3.86
N ASP A 137 6.51 9.34 -3.73
CA ASP A 137 7.19 9.54 -2.45
C ASP A 137 6.29 10.23 -1.42
N LYS A 138 5.51 11.24 -1.84
CA LYS A 138 4.54 11.89 -0.95
C LYS A 138 3.43 10.96 -0.50
N TYR A 139 3.09 9.96 -1.33
CA TYR A 139 2.07 8.99 -1.00
C TYR A 139 2.58 8.01 0.05
N ILE A 140 3.80 7.52 -0.10
CA ILE A 140 4.48 6.67 0.89
C ILE A 140 4.60 7.40 2.23
N ASP A 141 5.05 8.65 2.24
CA ASP A 141 5.17 9.44 3.46
C ASP A 141 3.82 9.61 4.17
N ARG A 142 2.75 9.85 3.42
CA ARG A 142 1.40 9.94 3.98
C ARG A 142 0.93 8.61 4.59
N ILE A 143 1.23 7.47 3.93
CA ILE A 143 0.90 6.15 4.46
C ILE A 143 1.70 5.89 5.74
N TYR A 144 3.00 6.17 5.75
CA TYR A 144 3.80 6.07 6.97
C TYR A 144 3.21 6.92 8.10
N GLN A 145 2.76 8.15 7.80
CA GLN A 145 2.15 9.01 8.82
C GLN A 145 0.89 8.39 9.42
N ILE A 146 0.04 7.73 8.61
CA ILE A 146 -1.16 7.02 9.10
C ILE A 146 -0.75 5.92 10.11
N PHE A 147 0.28 5.15 9.81
CA PHE A 147 0.79 4.12 10.72
C PHE A 147 1.43 4.72 11.98
N MET A 148 2.26 5.76 11.84
CA MET A 148 2.91 6.44 12.98
C MET A 148 1.87 7.07 13.92
N ASP A 149 0.80 7.64 13.40
CA ASP A 149 -0.31 8.16 14.19
C ASP A 149 -0.98 7.09 15.06
N CYS A 150 -0.88 5.81 14.65
CA CYS A 150 -1.39 4.65 15.38
C CYS A 150 -0.31 3.95 16.24
N GLY A 151 0.87 4.58 16.41
CA GLY A 151 1.94 4.07 17.26
C GLY A 151 2.87 3.06 16.59
N TYR A 152 2.85 2.95 15.27
CA TYR A 152 3.84 2.17 14.54
C TYR A 152 5.09 3.01 14.25
N GLU A 153 6.22 2.33 14.12
CA GLU A 153 7.50 2.91 13.73
C GLU A 153 7.92 2.40 12.34
N LYS A 154 8.70 3.18 11.62
CA LYS A 154 9.33 2.71 10.38
C LYS A 154 10.44 1.72 10.72
N TYR A 155 10.60 0.67 9.89
CA TYR A 155 11.87 -0.04 9.89
C TYR A 155 12.98 0.91 9.42
N VAL A 156 14.03 1.07 10.21
CA VAL A 156 15.16 1.95 9.93
C VAL A 156 16.47 1.17 9.94
N CYS A 157 17.43 1.60 9.12
CA CYS A 157 18.80 1.14 9.28
C CYS A 157 19.37 1.70 10.59
N PRO A 158 20.05 0.90 11.43
CA PRO A 158 20.83 1.46 12.51
C PRO A 158 21.92 2.36 11.90
N VAL A 159 22.06 3.55 12.45
CA VAL A 159 23.11 4.51 12.10
C VAL A 159 24.44 4.02 12.64
#